data_658ec58fbef3d0aa6ba497c85faee928
#
_entry.id   658ec58fbef3d0aa6ba497c85faee928
#
_cell.length_a   1.000
_cell.length_b   1.000
_cell.length_c   1.000
_cell.angle_alpha   90.00
_cell.angle_beta   90.00
_cell.angle_gamma   90.00
#
_symmetry.space_group_name_H-M   'P 1'
#
loop_
_entity.id
_entity.type
_entity.pdbx_description
1 polymer ?
#
loop_
_entity_poly.entity_id
_entity_poly.type
_entity_poly.pdbx_seq_one_letter_code
_entity_poly.pdbx_strand_id
1 'polypeptide(L)'
;FKNGTFQLLNYDEGETDMGDGTTWRNLLKYGRELDEGYYMMVTGTRLASGAVLSNSTFFTIEPGKTTTVDLVMRESKDQVQVIGNFNSEATYRPVDSTEQRSILQTCGRGYFVVAVLGVGQEPTNHALRDIAALGNDFEQWGRKMVFLFPSEKQYKKFNADEFKGLPSTITYGIDVDDSIRKEIVQAMNLNNSILPVFIIADTFNRVVFVSQGYTIGLGEQLMKVVHGL
;
A
#
# COMPACT_ATOMS: atom_id res chain seq x y z
N PHE A 1 8.54 -13.04 2.92
CA PHE A 1 7.51 -12.68 3.90
C PHE A 1 6.80 -13.96 4.34
N LYS A 2 7.00 -14.37 5.57
CA LYS A 2 6.40 -15.58 6.12
C LYS A 2 5.79 -15.24 7.49
N ASN A 3 4.53 -15.63 7.70
CA ASN A 3 3.79 -15.39 8.95
C ASN A 3 3.71 -13.91 9.38
N GLY A 4 3.48 -13.00 8.45
CA GLY A 4 3.35 -11.58 8.74
C GLY A 4 4.66 -10.86 9.10
N THR A 5 5.82 -11.51 8.96
CA THR A 5 7.11 -10.92 9.26
C THR A 5 8.05 -10.91 8.06
N PHE A 6 8.88 -9.87 7.99
CA PHE A 6 10.00 -9.84 7.08
C PHE A 6 11.15 -10.66 7.64
N GLN A 7 11.72 -11.46 6.78
CA GLN A 7 13.01 -12.09 7.02
C GLN A 7 14.00 -11.56 6.00
N LEU A 8 15.06 -10.93 6.47
CA LEU A 8 16.17 -10.59 5.60
C LEU A 8 16.87 -11.90 5.20
N LEU A 9 16.76 -12.25 3.92
CA LEU A 9 17.40 -13.46 3.38
C LEU A 9 18.87 -13.22 3.16
N ASN A 10 19.19 -12.03 2.64
CA ASN A 10 20.54 -11.72 2.26
C ASN A 10 20.79 -10.23 2.14
N TYR A 11 22.00 -9.83 2.47
CA TYR A 11 22.50 -8.49 2.25
C TYR A 11 23.92 -8.58 1.67
N ASP A 12 24.17 -7.83 0.62
CA ASP A 12 25.46 -7.85 -0.04
C ASP A 12 25.84 -6.45 -0.57
N GLU A 13 27.10 -6.10 -0.41
CA GLU A 13 27.68 -4.88 -0.97
C GLU A 13 28.72 -5.25 -2.04
N GLY A 14 28.26 -5.33 -3.27
CA GLY A 14 29.15 -5.57 -4.40
C GLY A 14 29.53 -7.03 -4.61
N GLU A 15 30.74 -7.41 -4.28
CA GLU A 15 31.26 -8.78 -4.49
C GLU A 15 31.33 -9.63 -3.22
N THR A 16 30.72 -9.15 -2.15
CA THR A 16 30.67 -9.89 -0.87
C THR A 16 29.85 -11.17 -1.08
N ASP A 17 30.31 -12.25 -0.45
CA ASP A 17 29.58 -13.52 -0.42
C ASP A 17 28.24 -13.35 0.28
N MET A 18 27.17 -13.80 -0.35
CA MET A 18 25.81 -13.72 0.18
C MET A 18 25.51 -14.78 1.24
N GLY A 19 26.52 -15.36 1.87
CA GLY A 19 26.42 -16.34 2.94
C GLY A 19 26.24 -17.79 2.48
N ASP A 20 26.09 -18.01 1.19
CA ASP A 20 25.97 -19.33 0.55
C ASP A 20 26.98 -19.55 -0.57
N GLY A 21 28.04 -18.73 -0.65
CA GLY A 21 29.04 -18.73 -1.70
C GLY A 21 28.61 -17.99 -2.98
N THR A 22 27.46 -17.32 -2.96
CA THR A 22 26.94 -16.57 -4.11
C THR A 22 27.20 -15.09 -3.94
N THR A 23 27.82 -14.44 -4.92
CA THR A 23 27.92 -12.99 -4.99
C THR A 23 26.71 -12.40 -5.72
N TRP A 24 26.43 -11.12 -5.49
CA TRP A 24 25.33 -10.45 -6.19
C TRP A 24 25.52 -10.43 -7.72
N ARG A 25 26.77 -10.43 -8.23
CA ARG A 25 27.07 -10.60 -9.66
C ARG A 25 26.63 -11.95 -10.20
N ASN A 26 26.88 -13.01 -9.44
CA ASN A 26 26.41 -14.35 -9.77
C ASN A 26 24.90 -14.43 -9.68
N LEU A 27 24.28 -13.81 -8.68
CA LEU A 27 22.82 -13.71 -8.57
C LEU A 27 22.21 -13.06 -9.81
N LEU A 28 22.74 -11.92 -10.29
CA LEU A 28 22.26 -11.22 -11.48
C LEU A 28 22.45 -12.06 -12.75
N LYS A 29 23.51 -12.88 -12.83
CA LYS A 29 23.83 -13.66 -14.01
C LYS A 29 23.13 -15.01 -14.07
N TYR A 30 23.05 -15.70 -12.94
CA TYR A 30 22.61 -17.10 -12.88
C TYR A 30 21.30 -17.30 -12.12
N GLY A 31 20.85 -16.31 -11.42
CA GLY A 31 19.72 -16.40 -10.50
C GLY A 31 20.04 -17.13 -9.22
N ARG A 32 19.03 -17.40 -8.45
CA ARG A 32 19.09 -18.09 -7.17
C ARG A 32 17.85 -18.93 -6.95
N GLU A 33 17.99 -20.08 -6.34
CA GLU A 33 16.86 -20.87 -5.85
C GLU A 33 16.32 -20.25 -4.55
N LEU A 34 15.00 -20.10 -4.50
CA LEU A 34 14.27 -19.62 -3.34
C LEU A 34 13.08 -20.54 -3.08
N ASP A 35 12.71 -20.68 -1.83
CA ASP A 35 11.47 -21.35 -1.44
C ASP A 35 10.25 -20.62 -2.04
N GLU A 36 9.14 -21.34 -2.16
CA GLU A 36 7.87 -20.73 -2.57
C GLU A 36 7.49 -19.60 -1.62
N GLY A 37 7.02 -18.47 -2.16
CA GLY A 37 6.63 -17.34 -1.32
C GLY A 37 6.54 -16.03 -2.07
N TYR A 38 6.24 -15.00 -1.31
CA TYR A 38 6.18 -13.63 -1.78
C TYR A 38 7.37 -12.84 -1.24
N TYR A 39 8.11 -12.24 -2.14
CA TYR A 39 9.38 -11.60 -1.87
C TYR A 39 9.38 -10.13 -2.25
N MET A 40 10.24 -9.38 -1.59
CA MET A 40 10.63 -8.05 -1.99
C MET A 40 12.16 -8.02 -2.17
N MET A 41 12.61 -7.57 -3.34
CA MET A 41 14.03 -7.27 -3.59
C MET A 41 14.22 -5.76 -3.52
N VAL A 42 15.13 -5.33 -2.67
CA VAL A 42 15.59 -3.95 -2.60
C VAL A 42 17.03 -3.90 -3.09
N THR A 43 17.28 -3.05 -4.07
CA THR A 43 18.61 -2.86 -4.64
C THR A 43 18.99 -1.39 -4.65
N GLY A 44 20.26 -1.09 -4.55
CA GLY A 44 20.75 0.28 -4.62
C GLY A 44 22.16 0.34 -5.18
N THR A 45 22.49 1.41 -5.86
CA THR A 45 23.84 1.71 -6.33
C THR A 45 24.09 3.20 -6.33
N ARG A 46 25.37 3.59 -6.17
CA ARG A 46 25.79 4.98 -6.28
C ARG A 46 26.56 5.17 -7.58
N LEU A 47 26.14 6.14 -8.37
CA LEU A 47 26.83 6.54 -9.59
C LEU A 47 28.06 7.39 -9.27
N ALA A 48 28.97 7.46 -10.23
CA ALA A 48 30.16 8.33 -10.14
C ALA A 48 29.81 9.82 -9.94
N SER A 49 28.63 10.24 -10.41
CA SER A 49 28.08 11.59 -10.19
C SER A 49 27.67 11.86 -8.73
N GLY A 50 27.65 10.83 -7.89
CA GLY A 50 27.14 10.88 -6.52
C GLY A 50 25.63 10.60 -6.41
N ALA A 51 24.90 10.52 -7.52
CA ALA A 51 23.49 10.15 -7.52
C ALA A 51 23.30 8.70 -7.00
N VAL A 52 22.28 8.49 -6.17
CA VAL A 52 21.92 7.16 -5.68
C VAL A 52 20.70 6.69 -6.47
N LEU A 53 20.86 5.57 -7.13
CA LEU A 53 19.77 4.86 -7.78
C LEU A 53 19.33 3.71 -6.88
N SER A 54 18.04 3.46 -6.80
CA SER A 54 17.50 2.32 -6.06
C SER A 54 16.22 1.79 -6.70
N ASN A 55 15.86 0.60 -6.29
CA ASN A 55 14.65 -0.10 -6.74
C ASN A 55 14.09 -0.94 -5.59
N SER A 56 12.76 -1.08 -5.56
CA SER A 56 12.07 -2.02 -4.69
C SER A 56 11.05 -2.75 -5.55
N THR A 57 11.28 -4.03 -5.81
CA THR A 57 10.45 -4.86 -6.68
C THR A 57 9.85 -6.02 -5.91
N PHE A 58 8.56 -6.25 -6.09
CA PHE A 58 7.83 -7.38 -5.51
C PHE A 58 7.66 -8.49 -6.54
N PHE A 59 7.83 -9.74 -6.10
CA PHE A 59 7.63 -10.90 -6.96
C PHE A 59 7.21 -12.12 -6.16
N THR A 60 6.67 -13.11 -6.86
CA THR A 60 6.25 -14.39 -6.27
C THR A 60 7.13 -15.51 -6.83
N ILE A 61 7.59 -16.38 -5.97
CA ILE A 61 8.20 -17.67 -6.35
C ILE A 61 7.14 -18.75 -6.20
N GLU A 62 6.90 -19.48 -7.28
CA GLU A 62 6.01 -20.63 -7.31
C GLU A 62 6.82 -21.93 -7.45
N PRO A 63 6.35 -23.04 -6.87
CA PRO A 63 7.06 -24.32 -6.93
C PRO A 63 7.36 -24.76 -8.39
N GLY A 64 8.61 -25.12 -8.65
CA GLY A 64 9.05 -25.62 -9.95
C GLY A 64 9.03 -24.62 -11.10
N LYS A 65 8.84 -23.32 -10.81
CA LYS A 65 8.84 -22.26 -11.83
C LYS A 65 10.03 -21.32 -11.66
N THR A 66 10.47 -20.76 -12.78
CA THR A 66 11.44 -19.67 -12.80
C THR A 66 10.71 -18.34 -12.89
N THR A 67 11.01 -17.42 -11.96
CA THR A 67 10.53 -16.04 -11.98
C THR A 67 11.66 -15.12 -12.44
N THR A 68 11.42 -14.37 -13.51
CA THR A 68 12.34 -13.29 -13.95
C THR A 68 11.89 -11.98 -13.33
N VAL A 69 12.83 -11.26 -12.74
CA VAL A 69 12.58 -9.98 -12.08
C VAL A 69 13.35 -8.89 -12.82
N ASP A 70 12.63 -7.93 -13.39
CA ASP A 70 13.22 -6.77 -14.02
C ASP A 70 13.47 -5.67 -13.00
N LEU A 71 14.71 -5.18 -12.96
CA LEU A 71 15.12 -4.12 -12.04
C LEU A 71 15.16 -2.77 -12.77
N VAL A 72 14.18 -1.93 -12.52
CA VAL A 72 14.14 -0.57 -13.03
C VAL A 72 14.67 0.38 -11.95
N MET A 73 15.92 0.81 -12.08
CA MET A 73 16.58 1.68 -11.12
C MET A 73 16.14 3.14 -11.29
N ARG A 74 15.78 3.81 -10.20
CA ARG A 74 15.36 5.21 -10.16
C ARG A 74 16.18 5.99 -9.17
N GLU A 75 16.33 7.31 -9.36
CA GLU A 75 16.99 8.17 -8.36
C GLU A 75 16.21 8.14 -7.04
N SER A 76 16.93 8.02 -5.92
CA SER A 76 16.33 7.93 -4.58
C SER A 76 15.46 9.12 -4.21
N LYS A 77 15.74 10.32 -4.74
CA LYS A 77 14.93 11.51 -4.52
C LYS A 77 13.51 11.42 -5.10
N ASP A 78 13.33 10.55 -6.10
CA ASP A 78 12.05 10.34 -6.78
C ASP A 78 11.28 9.15 -6.19
N GLN A 79 11.83 8.50 -5.15
CA GLN A 79 11.19 7.37 -4.50
C GLN A 79 10.26 7.80 -3.39
N VAL A 80 9.18 7.05 -3.27
CA VAL A 80 8.22 7.21 -2.19
C VAL A 80 8.84 6.68 -0.89
N GLN A 81 8.84 7.51 0.14
CA GLN A 81 9.42 7.17 1.43
C GLN A 81 8.43 6.38 2.29
N VAL A 82 8.95 5.39 3.02
CA VAL A 82 8.18 4.71 4.08
C VAL A 82 8.12 5.61 5.30
N ILE A 83 6.90 5.94 5.75
CA ILE A 83 6.64 6.88 6.83
C ILE A 83 6.03 6.23 8.07
N GLY A 84 5.69 4.95 8.00
CA GLY A 84 5.10 4.21 9.12
C GLY A 84 4.76 2.77 8.75
N ASN A 85 4.02 2.12 9.64
CA ASN A 85 3.57 0.75 9.48
C ASN A 85 2.06 0.64 9.64
N PHE A 86 1.45 -0.31 8.92
CA PHE A 86 0.05 -0.67 9.02
C PHE A 86 -0.08 -2.18 8.80
N ASN A 87 -0.75 -2.88 9.70
CA ASN A 87 -0.96 -4.32 9.58
C ASN A 87 -1.96 -4.64 8.47
N SER A 88 -1.47 -5.12 7.33
CA SER A 88 -2.32 -5.51 6.19
C SER A 88 -3.28 -6.67 6.50
N GLU A 89 -3.04 -7.40 7.57
CA GLU A 89 -3.93 -8.46 8.07
C GLU A 89 -5.06 -7.93 8.99
N ALA A 90 -5.09 -6.63 9.27
CA ALA A 90 -6.18 -6.01 10.00
C ALA A 90 -7.52 -6.29 9.30
N THR A 91 -8.55 -6.63 10.09
CA THR A 91 -9.83 -7.10 9.57
C THR A 91 -10.91 -6.03 9.63
N TYR A 92 -11.79 -6.07 8.67
CA TYR A 92 -13.00 -5.27 8.59
C TYR A 92 -14.16 -6.14 8.10
N ARG A 93 -15.39 -5.64 8.18
CA ARG A 93 -16.56 -6.34 7.63
C ARG A 93 -17.01 -5.64 6.34
N PRO A 94 -16.92 -6.28 5.15
CA PRO A 94 -17.51 -5.75 3.94
C PRO A 94 -19.01 -5.49 4.09
N VAL A 95 -19.53 -4.45 3.41
CA VAL A 95 -20.95 -4.07 3.53
C VAL A 95 -21.91 -5.12 2.96
N ASP A 96 -21.42 -5.94 2.05
CA ASP A 96 -22.15 -7.03 1.39
C ASP A 96 -21.94 -8.41 2.06
N SER A 97 -21.29 -8.45 3.21
CA SER A 97 -20.96 -9.69 3.94
C SER A 97 -21.26 -9.58 5.43
N THR A 98 -21.53 -10.71 6.04
CA THR A 98 -21.61 -10.85 7.51
C THR A 98 -20.26 -11.26 8.12
N GLU A 99 -19.34 -11.75 7.30
CA GLU A 99 -18.03 -12.22 7.74
C GLU A 99 -16.99 -11.11 7.60
N GLN A 100 -16.05 -11.10 8.53
CA GLN A 100 -14.89 -10.23 8.45
C GLN A 100 -13.85 -10.83 7.50
N ARG A 101 -13.10 -9.95 6.84
CA ARG A 101 -11.92 -10.32 6.07
C ARG A 101 -10.82 -9.28 6.25
N SER A 102 -9.57 -9.68 6.00
CA SER A 102 -8.46 -8.74 6.11
C SER A 102 -8.37 -7.80 4.90
N ILE A 103 -7.69 -6.68 5.11
CA ILE A 103 -7.32 -5.77 4.01
C ILE A 103 -6.55 -6.55 2.94
N LEU A 104 -5.58 -7.39 3.34
CA LEU A 104 -4.81 -8.22 2.43
C LEU A 104 -5.67 -9.17 1.59
N GLN A 105 -6.67 -9.81 2.18
CA GLN A 105 -7.59 -10.69 1.45
C GLN A 105 -8.39 -9.92 0.39
N THR A 106 -8.74 -8.66 0.65
CA THR A 106 -9.49 -7.83 -0.29
C THR A 106 -8.60 -7.24 -1.37
N CYS A 107 -7.46 -6.68 -0.98
CA CYS A 107 -6.60 -5.91 -1.88
C CYS A 107 -5.63 -6.77 -2.68
N GLY A 108 -5.35 -7.97 -2.19
CA GLY A 108 -4.28 -8.79 -2.74
C GLY A 108 -2.90 -8.20 -2.43
N ARG A 109 -1.88 -8.73 -3.08
CA ARG A 109 -0.49 -8.34 -2.86
C ARG A 109 -0.13 -7.05 -3.60
N GLY A 110 0.70 -6.23 -2.98
CA GLY A 110 1.18 -4.96 -3.49
C GLY A 110 0.63 -3.76 -2.71
N TYR A 111 0.54 -2.60 -3.33
CA TYR A 111 0.02 -1.38 -2.72
C TYR A 111 -1.50 -1.32 -2.75
N PHE A 112 -2.08 -0.63 -1.78
CA PHE A 112 -3.50 -0.40 -1.64
C PHE A 112 -3.78 0.92 -0.88
N VAL A 113 -4.99 1.42 -1.02
CA VAL A 113 -5.49 2.55 -0.23
C VAL A 113 -6.44 2.03 0.84
N VAL A 114 -6.29 2.51 2.07
CA VAL A 114 -7.30 2.36 3.13
C VAL A 114 -7.75 3.76 3.56
N ALA A 115 -9.05 3.95 3.63
CA ALA A 115 -9.65 5.17 4.15
C ALA A 115 -10.66 4.87 5.26
N VAL A 116 -10.72 5.71 6.28
CA VAL A 116 -11.82 5.74 7.26
C VAL A 116 -12.56 7.06 7.10
N LEU A 117 -13.87 6.97 6.82
CA LEU A 117 -14.69 8.09 6.40
C LEU A 117 -15.60 8.60 7.52
N GLY A 118 -15.79 9.91 7.60
CA GLY A 118 -16.81 10.56 8.44
C GLY A 118 -17.97 11.00 7.55
N VAL A 119 -19.02 10.18 7.42
CA VAL A 119 -20.15 10.46 6.53
C VAL A 119 -20.89 11.73 6.90
N GLY A 120 -21.21 12.55 5.89
CA GLY A 120 -21.90 13.84 6.07
C GLY A 120 -21.01 14.96 6.61
N GLN A 121 -19.73 14.71 6.80
CA GLN A 121 -18.75 15.74 7.17
C GLN A 121 -18.13 16.34 5.90
N GLU A 122 -17.97 17.66 5.89
CA GLU A 122 -17.42 18.36 4.71
C GLU A 122 -16.01 17.90 4.32
N PRO A 123 -15.08 17.61 5.26
CA PRO A 123 -13.78 17.05 4.89
C PRO A 123 -13.87 15.73 4.11
N THR A 124 -14.77 14.83 4.50
CA THR A 124 -15.00 13.57 3.81
C THR A 124 -15.61 13.80 2.42
N ASN A 125 -16.63 14.67 2.32
CA ASN A 125 -17.25 14.97 1.04
C ASN A 125 -16.26 15.59 0.05
N HIS A 126 -15.41 16.48 0.53
CA HIS A 126 -14.35 17.09 -0.26
C HIS A 126 -13.36 16.05 -0.78
N ALA A 127 -12.87 15.19 0.10
CA ALA A 127 -11.96 14.11 -0.25
C ALA A 127 -12.55 13.15 -1.30
N LEU A 128 -13.82 12.78 -1.16
CA LEU A 128 -14.49 11.89 -2.11
C LEU A 128 -14.69 12.57 -3.48
N ARG A 129 -14.96 13.87 -3.54
CA ARG A 129 -15.05 14.62 -4.81
C ARG A 129 -13.67 14.70 -5.49
N ASP A 130 -12.60 14.94 -4.74
CA ASP A 130 -11.23 14.95 -5.28
C ASP A 130 -10.86 13.60 -5.89
N ILE A 131 -11.19 12.50 -5.20
CA ILE A 131 -10.93 11.14 -5.71
C ILE A 131 -11.79 10.84 -6.93
N ALA A 132 -13.07 11.23 -6.90
CA ALA A 132 -13.99 11.02 -8.02
C ALA A 132 -13.55 11.79 -9.29
N ALA A 133 -12.98 12.97 -9.14
CA ALA A 133 -12.42 13.76 -10.24
C ALA A 133 -11.27 13.05 -10.96
N LEU A 134 -10.53 12.18 -10.26
CA LEU A 134 -9.43 11.36 -10.77
C LEU A 134 -9.77 9.88 -10.87
N GLY A 135 -11.06 9.55 -10.90
CA GLY A 135 -11.53 8.16 -10.88
C GLY A 135 -10.95 7.29 -11.99
N ASN A 136 -10.80 7.84 -13.20
CA ASN A 136 -10.20 7.11 -14.32
C ASN A 136 -8.72 6.79 -14.08
N ASP A 137 -7.98 7.68 -13.44
CA ASP A 137 -6.56 7.46 -13.13
C ASP A 137 -6.42 6.36 -12.07
N PHE A 138 -7.31 6.33 -11.07
CA PHE A 138 -7.36 5.24 -10.09
C PHE A 138 -7.80 3.91 -10.73
N GLU A 139 -8.71 3.91 -11.69
CA GLU A 139 -9.07 2.71 -12.46
C GLU A 139 -7.86 2.18 -13.26
N GLN A 140 -7.10 3.06 -13.90
CA GLN A 140 -5.89 2.68 -14.63
C GLN A 140 -4.80 2.12 -13.71
N TRP A 141 -4.67 2.67 -12.50
CA TRP A 141 -3.78 2.10 -11.48
C TRP A 141 -4.16 0.67 -11.12
N GLY A 142 -5.46 0.35 -11.19
CA GLY A 142 -5.99 -1.00 -11.07
C GLY A 142 -5.83 -1.66 -9.69
N ARG A 143 -5.37 -0.92 -8.69
CA ARG A 143 -5.22 -1.44 -7.32
C ARG A 143 -6.48 -1.20 -6.51
N LYS A 144 -6.70 -2.07 -5.53
CA LYS A 144 -7.87 -1.99 -4.67
C LYS A 144 -7.75 -0.87 -3.63
N MET A 145 -8.90 -0.30 -3.32
CA MET A 145 -9.10 0.70 -2.28
C MET A 145 -10.17 0.19 -1.32
N VAL A 146 -9.94 0.31 -0.02
CA VAL A 146 -10.92 -0.07 1.01
C VAL A 146 -11.37 1.18 1.75
N PHE A 147 -12.65 1.53 1.62
CA PHE A 147 -13.25 2.67 2.29
C PHE A 147 -14.14 2.18 3.43
N LEU A 148 -13.77 2.55 4.63
CA LEU A 148 -14.36 2.08 5.86
C LEU A 148 -15.25 3.14 6.50
N PHE A 149 -16.35 2.66 7.06
CA PHE A 149 -17.27 3.47 7.86
C PHE A 149 -17.17 3.05 9.32
N PRO A 150 -17.23 3.99 10.27
CA PRO A 150 -17.17 3.66 11.70
C PRO A 150 -18.32 2.78 12.20
N SER A 151 -19.43 2.73 11.45
CA SER A 151 -20.60 1.90 11.79
C SER A 151 -21.52 1.70 10.58
N GLU A 152 -22.39 0.69 10.65
CA GLU A 152 -23.47 0.51 9.68
C GLU A 152 -24.42 1.71 9.58
N LYS A 153 -24.66 2.39 10.70
CA LYS A 153 -25.48 3.59 10.72
C LYS A 153 -24.87 4.70 9.88
N GLN A 154 -23.55 4.82 9.89
CA GLN A 154 -22.82 5.75 9.04
C GLN A 154 -22.90 5.32 7.56
N TYR A 155 -22.66 4.05 7.27
CA TYR A 155 -22.77 3.53 5.90
C TYR A 155 -24.16 3.74 5.31
N LYS A 156 -25.23 3.48 6.06
CA LYS A 156 -26.63 3.69 5.58
C LYS A 156 -26.95 5.15 5.22
N LYS A 157 -26.17 6.10 5.68
CA LYS A 157 -26.29 7.53 5.31
C LYS A 157 -25.42 7.90 4.11
N PHE A 158 -24.51 7.02 3.73
CA PHE A 158 -23.62 7.26 2.59
C PHE A 158 -24.37 6.98 1.29
N ASN A 159 -24.26 7.92 0.34
CA ASN A 159 -24.79 7.78 -0.99
C ASN A 159 -23.66 7.97 -2.01
N ALA A 160 -23.19 6.87 -2.61
CA ALA A 160 -22.12 6.91 -3.60
C ALA A 160 -22.50 7.70 -4.86
N ASP A 161 -23.78 7.77 -5.20
CA ASP A 161 -24.28 8.49 -6.38
C ASP A 161 -24.06 10.02 -6.31
N GLU A 162 -23.84 10.54 -5.10
CA GLU A 162 -23.46 11.94 -4.90
C GLU A 162 -22.02 12.25 -5.34
N PHE A 163 -21.20 11.20 -5.52
CA PHE A 163 -19.79 11.29 -5.88
C PHE A 163 -19.53 10.56 -7.20
N LYS A 164 -20.15 11.06 -8.26
CA LYS A 164 -20.01 10.48 -9.61
C LYS A 164 -18.55 10.45 -10.04
N GLY A 165 -18.08 9.30 -10.48
CA GLY A 165 -16.70 9.09 -10.92
C GLY A 165 -15.80 8.40 -9.89
N LEU A 166 -16.32 8.03 -8.71
CA LEU A 166 -15.56 7.16 -7.81
C LEU A 166 -15.17 5.85 -8.52
N PRO A 167 -13.90 5.40 -8.37
CA PRO A 167 -13.41 4.21 -9.06
C PRO A 167 -14.13 2.94 -8.57
N SER A 168 -14.34 2.00 -9.50
CA SER A 168 -14.98 0.70 -9.21
C SER A 168 -14.10 -0.22 -8.37
N THR A 169 -12.82 0.12 -8.24
CA THR A 169 -11.85 -0.60 -7.42
C THR A 169 -12.06 -0.41 -5.91
N ILE A 170 -12.99 0.48 -5.50
CA ILE A 170 -13.32 0.70 -4.09
C ILE A 170 -14.20 -0.43 -3.56
N THR A 171 -13.78 -0.99 -2.44
CA THR A 171 -14.58 -1.89 -1.59
C THR A 171 -15.01 -1.15 -0.35
N TYR A 172 -16.31 -1.14 -0.06
CA TYR A 172 -16.85 -0.52 1.14
C TYR A 172 -16.99 -1.51 2.28
N GLY A 173 -16.70 -1.06 3.50
CA GLY A 173 -16.78 -1.89 4.69
C GLY A 173 -17.00 -1.12 5.99
N ILE A 174 -17.21 -1.88 7.05
CA ILE A 174 -17.35 -1.37 8.41
C ILE A 174 -16.08 -1.67 9.18
N ASP A 175 -15.51 -0.64 9.78
CA ASP A 175 -14.41 -0.76 10.74
C ASP A 175 -14.99 -1.21 12.09
N VAL A 176 -14.96 -2.52 12.31
CA VAL A 176 -15.55 -3.11 13.52
C VAL A 176 -14.74 -2.68 14.74
N ASP A 177 -15.43 -2.12 15.74
CA ASP A 177 -14.83 -1.60 16.98
C ASP A 177 -13.78 -0.51 16.79
N ASP A 178 -13.82 0.18 15.64
CA ASP A 178 -12.81 1.20 15.25
C ASP A 178 -11.37 0.65 15.24
N SER A 179 -11.19 -0.63 14.99
CA SER A 179 -9.90 -1.31 15.15
C SER A 179 -8.85 -0.81 14.16
N ILE A 180 -9.23 -0.66 12.89
CA ILE A 180 -8.33 -0.17 11.84
C ILE A 180 -8.02 1.31 12.05
N ARG A 181 -9.05 2.13 12.37
CA ARG A 181 -8.84 3.55 12.67
C ARG A 181 -7.87 3.74 13.83
N LYS A 182 -8.07 3.03 14.93
CA LYS A 182 -7.20 3.10 16.12
C LYS A 182 -5.76 2.71 15.80
N GLU A 183 -5.57 1.66 15.02
CA GLU A 183 -4.24 1.23 14.59
C GLU A 183 -3.55 2.31 13.76
N ILE A 184 -4.21 2.86 12.74
CA ILE A 184 -3.64 3.93 11.90
C ILE A 184 -3.30 5.16 12.76
N VAL A 185 -4.24 5.60 13.60
CA VAL A 185 -4.06 6.77 14.46
C VAL A 185 -2.88 6.59 15.41
N GLN A 186 -2.75 5.43 16.01
CA GLN A 186 -1.63 5.12 16.93
C GLN A 186 -0.31 5.03 16.18
N ALA A 187 -0.26 4.27 15.08
CA ALA A 187 0.97 4.04 14.31
C ALA A 187 1.52 5.33 13.68
N MET A 188 0.63 6.24 13.29
CA MET A 188 0.99 7.49 12.59
C MET A 188 0.94 8.73 13.51
N ASN A 189 0.67 8.54 14.81
CA ASN A 189 0.54 9.61 15.78
C ASN A 189 -0.47 10.71 15.37
N LEU A 190 -1.66 10.30 14.92
CA LEU A 190 -2.71 11.18 14.42
C LEU A 190 -3.70 11.57 15.54
N ASN A 191 -4.57 12.54 15.21
CA ASN A 191 -5.67 12.90 16.09
C ASN A 191 -6.85 11.92 15.95
N ASN A 192 -7.22 11.24 17.05
CA ASN A 192 -8.29 10.23 17.02
C ASN A 192 -9.69 10.79 16.67
N SER A 193 -9.91 12.08 16.77
CA SER A 193 -11.23 12.70 16.54
C SER A 193 -11.44 13.21 15.12
N ILE A 194 -10.40 13.21 14.28
CA ILE A 194 -10.45 13.83 12.96
C ILE A 194 -10.62 12.77 11.88
N LEU A 195 -11.64 12.94 11.06
CA LEU A 195 -11.91 12.16 9.84
C LEU A 195 -12.05 13.10 8.63
N PRO A 196 -11.82 12.62 7.40
CA PRO A 196 -11.39 11.26 7.06
C PRO A 196 -9.91 11.03 7.35
N VAL A 197 -9.50 9.76 7.38
CA VAL A 197 -8.10 9.34 7.36
C VAL A 197 -7.85 8.51 6.12
N PHE A 198 -6.80 8.80 5.36
CA PHE A 198 -6.35 8.04 4.20
C PHE A 198 -4.91 7.59 4.40
N ILE A 199 -4.63 6.34 4.05
CA ILE A 199 -3.27 5.84 3.93
C ILE A 199 -3.09 5.12 2.59
N ILE A 200 -1.86 5.17 2.06
CA ILE A 200 -1.36 4.20 1.08
C ILE A 200 -0.38 3.31 1.83
N ALA A 201 -0.64 2.02 1.79
CA ALA A 201 0.22 1.01 2.40
C ALA A 201 0.43 -0.15 1.44
N ASP A 202 1.29 -1.08 1.83
CA ASP A 202 1.54 -2.29 1.05
C ASP A 202 1.40 -3.57 1.87
N THR A 203 1.45 -4.69 1.17
CA THR A 203 1.38 -6.02 1.75
C THR A 203 2.47 -6.30 2.80
N PHE A 204 3.56 -5.53 2.79
CA PHE A 204 4.67 -5.63 3.72
C PHE A 204 4.51 -4.69 4.93
N ASN A 205 3.27 -4.22 5.16
CA ASN A 205 2.93 -3.35 6.28
C ASN A 205 3.60 -1.97 6.25
N ARG A 206 4.12 -1.53 5.09
CA ARG A 206 4.76 -0.22 4.96
C ARG A 206 3.72 0.81 4.56
N VAL A 207 3.68 1.93 5.27
CA VAL A 207 2.87 3.10 4.91
C VAL A 207 3.75 4.10 4.18
N VAL A 208 3.27 4.58 3.03
CA VAL A 208 3.99 5.54 2.17
C VAL A 208 3.25 6.86 2.00
N PHE A 209 2.03 6.93 2.47
CA PHE A 209 1.22 8.15 2.47
C PHE A 209 0.24 8.14 3.62
N VAL A 210 0.02 9.29 4.23
CA VAL A 210 -1.05 9.51 5.21
C VAL A 210 -1.63 10.91 5.02
N SER A 211 -2.95 11.01 5.13
CA SER A 211 -3.68 12.27 5.20
C SER A 211 -4.79 12.17 6.23
N GLN A 212 -5.06 13.25 6.94
CA GLN A 212 -6.11 13.32 7.96
C GLN A 212 -6.89 14.63 7.86
N GLY A 213 -8.21 14.53 7.90
CA GLY A 213 -9.11 15.68 7.87
C GLY A 213 -9.19 16.34 6.50
N TYR A 214 -9.35 17.66 6.51
CA TYR A 214 -9.45 18.46 5.30
C TYR A 214 -8.08 18.60 4.62
N THR A 215 -7.97 18.12 3.40
CA THR A 215 -6.75 18.20 2.60
C THR A 215 -7.11 18.66 1.20
N ILE A 216 -6.57 19.81 0.78
CA ILE A 216 -6.78 20.35 -0.55
C ILE A 216 -6.02 19.50 -1.57
N GLY A 217 -6.70 19.06 -2.64
CA GLY A 217 -6.10 18.27 -3.71
C GLY A 217 -5.68 16.87 -3.26
N LEU A 218 -6.43 16.24 -2.35
CA LEU A 218 -6.11 14.91 -1.85
C LEU A 218 -5.97 13.89 -2.98
N GLY A 219 -6.86 13.91 -3.97
CA GLY A 219 -6.79 13.01 -5.12
C GLY A 219 -5.47 13.14 -5.88
N GLU A 220 -5.03 14.37 -6.14
CA GLU A 220 -3.75 14.65 -6.81
C GLU A 220 -2.55 14.20 -5.97
N GLN A 221 -2.61 14.41 -4.65
CA GLN A 221 -1.56 13.95 -3.74
C GLN A 221 -1.44 12.43 -3.72
N LEU A 222 -2.57 11.72 -3.67
CA LEU A 222 -2.61 10.25 -3.77
C LEU A 222 -2.01 9.79 -5.11
N MET A 223 -2.43 10.39 -6.22
CA MET A 223 -1.94 10.03 -7.56
C MET A 223 -0.45 10.33 -7.74
N LYS A 224 0.05 11.41 -7.16
CA LYS A 224 1.49 11.70 -7.16
C LYS A 224 2.29 10.59 -6.48
N VAL A 225 1.80 10.06 -5.36
CA VAL A 225 2.43 8.92 -4.68
C VAL A 225 2.32 7.68 -5.56
N VAL A 226 1.14 7.37 -6.09
CA VAL A 226 0.88 6.23 -6.98
C VAL A 226 1.83 6.21 -8.18
N HIS A 227 2.08 7.34 -8.82
CA HIS A 227 3.01 7.43 -9.94
C HIS A 227 4.48 7.22 -9.55
N GLY A 228 4.81 7.32 -8.28
CA GLY A 228 6.14 7.06 -7.73
C GLY A 228 6.37 5.61 -7.25
N LEU A 229 5.32 4.78 -7.28
CA LEU A 229 5.34 3.38 -6.77
C LEU A 229 5.89 2.38 -7.77
#